data_ba5b35ef7488b8a159c159ebc813570d
#
_entry.id   ba5b35ef7488b8a159c159ebc813570d
#
_cell.length_a   1.000
_cell.length_b   1.000
_cell.length_c   1.000
_cell.angle_alpha   90.00
_cell.angle_beta   90.00
_cell.angle_gamma   90.00
#
_symmetry.space_group_name_H-M   'P 1'
#
loop_
_entity.id
_entity.type
_entity.pdbx_description
1 polymer ?
#
loop_
_entity_poly.entity_id
_entity_poly.type
_entity_poly.pdbx_seq_one_letter_code
_entity_poly.pdbx_strand_id
1 'polypeptide(L)'
;MKSSDTAVSATDAMWSLAIVSALCALLAMIFLIRFPAIVLRPIDKLKQGITQIANHDYDQRLDFGDNREFGEVAQSFNDMAAKLDEYRRSSLDDLMTAKKRIEAIVNTLHEPIVGLGPDRKLLFMNREALSVLNLREDVLGRNAAEVALSNDLLRRLVRDLYESNKENDKEPLKIYADNKESYFQVENTPLYITPVGGTEQQFIGNLIVLSNVTKYKELDSAKTNFISTVSHEMKTPISSILMSLQLLNDTRLGKLNDEQKQLVSSIKDSSDRLLNITGELLNMTQVESGKLKLIPKIVKPIELIDYAVHATQVLAERFHCFVEIDYPDKISKLFVDNEKIAWVITNLLSNAIHHSPEKSRVIVGAVQREKAVEIYVRDFGRGIDPRYHKSIFERYFRVPGTKVQGSGLGLAISKEFVEAHGGTISVESQVNEGSRFSIMLPA
;
A
#
# COMPACT_ATOMS: atom_id res chain seq x y z
N MET A 1 2.64 -121.42 -44.83
CA MET A 1 3.66 -120.35 -44.83
C MET A 1 3.07 -118.92 -45.00
N LYS A 2 1.79 -118.60 -44.55
CA LYS A 2 1.24 -117.23 -44.68
C LYS A 2 0.81 -116.65 -43.32
N SER A 3 0.92 -117.30 -42.17
CA SER A 3 0.56 -116.81 -40.90
C SER A 3 1.70 -116.28 -40.00
N SER A 4 2.96 -116.58 -40.40
CA SER A 4 4.19 -116.12 -39.72
C SER A 4 4.62 -114.71 -40.15
N ASP A 5 4.38 -114.37 -41.41
CA ASP A 5 4.81 -113.07 -41.94
C ASP A 5 3.89 -111.92 -41.48
N THR A 6 2.59 -112.19 -41.21
CA THR A 6 1.65 -111.22 -40.70
C THR A 6 1.85 -111.00 -39.19
N ALA A 7 2.32 -111.96 -38.41
CA ALA A 7 2.65 -111.84 -37.01
C ALA A 7 3.94 -111.06 -36.77
N VAL A 8 4.96 -111.21 -37.65
CA VAL A 8 6.23 -110.44 -37.60
C VAL A 8 5.99 -109.00 -37.99
N SER A 9 5.15 -108.77 -39.03
CA SER A 9 4.81 -107.34 -39.41
C SER A 9 3.96 -106.63 -38.35
N ALA A 10 3.09 -107.37 -37.61
CA ALA A 10 2.29 -106.72 -36.55
C ALA A 10 3.15 -106.41 -35.29
N THR A 11 4.12 -107.23 -34.99
CA THR A 11 5.08 -106.97 -33.87
C THR A 11 6.02 -105.81 -34.20
N ASP A 12 6.48 -105.67 -35.43
CA ASP A 12 7.33 -104.57 -35.90
C ASP A 12 6.52 -103.24 -35.90
N ALA A 13 5.27 -103.28 -36.31
CA ALA A 13 4.35 -102.13 -36.22
C ALA A 13 4.06 -101.71 -34.77
N MET A 14 3.90 -102.66 -33.85
CA MET A 14 3.73 -102.38 -32.45
C MET A 14 4.99 -101.79 -31.80
N TRP A 15 6.17 -102.28 -32.14
CA TRP A 15 7.46 -101.70 -31.70
C TRP A 15 7.68 -100.29 -32.28
N SER A 16 7.37 -100.01 -33.52
CA SER A 16 7.48 -98.69 -34.10
C SER A 16 6.51 -97.73 -33.41
N LEU A 17 5.27 -98.12 -33.15
CA LEU A 17 4.31 -97.28 -32.42
C LEU A 17 4.74 -97.01 -30.98
N ALA A 18 5.32 -98.05 -30.30
CA ALA A 18 5.86 -97.87 -28.95
C ALA A 18 7.04 -96.90 -28.92
N ILE A 19 7.95 -96.98 -29.91
CA ILE A 19 9.09 -96.08 -30.04
C ILE A 19 8.62 -94.61 -30.31
N VAL A 20 7.68 -94.48 -31.23
CA VAL A 20 7.12 -93.15 -31.50
C VAL A 20 6.37 -92.52 -30.29
N SER A 21 5.60 -93.38 -29.56
CA SER A 21 4.95 -93.00 -28.32
C SER A 21 5.96 -92.61 -27.25
N ALA A 22 7.00 -93.34 -27.09
CA ALA A 22 8.07 -93.04 -26.11
C ALA A 22 8.83 -91.79 -26.49
N LEU A 23 9.08 -91.57 -27.79
CA LEU A 23 9.72 -90.37 -28.29
C LEU A 23 8.80 -89.10 -28.08
N CYS A 24 7.50 -89.23 -28.33
CA CYS A 24 6.52 -88.14 -28.06
C CYS A 24 6.40 -87.83 -26.57
N ALA A 25 6.41 -88.85 -25.73
CA ALA A 25 6.40 -88.68 -24.28
C ALA A 25 7.67 -88.00 -23.76
N LEU A 26 8.85 -88.44 -24.30
CA LEU A 26 10.12 -87.77 -24.01
C LEU A 26 10.15 -86.32 -24.44
N LEU A 27 9.65 -85.98 -25.63
CA LEU A 27 9.56 -84.58 -26.15
C LEU A 27 8.56 -83.76 -25.32
N ALA A 28 7.41 -84.33 -24.96
CA ALA A 28 6.45 -83.68 -24.06
C ALA A 28 7.05 -83.41 -22.67
N MET A 29 7.80 -84.38 -22.15
CA MET A 29 8.49 -84.20 -20.87
C MET A 29 9.56 -83.14 -20.92
N ILE A 30 10.38 -83.11 -21.96
CA ILE A 30 11.37 -82.05 -22.18
C ILE A 30 10.65 -80.69 -22.29
N PHE A 31 9.57 -80.63 -23.04
CA PHE A 31 8.77 -79.41 -23.16
C PHE A 31 8.21 -78.92 -21.84
N LEU A 32 7.59 -79.82 -21.05
CA LEU A 32 7.02 -79.53 -19.72
C LEU A 32 8.10 -78.97 -18.75
N ILE A 33 9.32 -79.49 -18.81
CA ILE A 33 10.42 -79.04 -17.95
C ILE A 33 11.03 -77.71 -18.43
N ARG A 34 11.22 -77.55 -19.75
CA ARG A 34 11.91 -76.44 -20.33
C ARG A 34 11.03 -75.19 -20.54
N PHE A 35 9.74 -75.40 -20.85
CA PHE A 35 8.79 -74.30 -21.12
C PHE A 35 8.66 -73.30 -19.94
N PRO A 36 8.53 -73.73 -18.66
CA PRO A 36 8.49 -72.74 -17.55
C PRO A 36 9.80 -71.94 -17.43
N ALA A 37 10.92 -72.54 -17.69
CA ALA A 37 12.20 -71.88 -17.60
C ALA A 37 12.45 -70.89 -18.73
N ILE A 38 12.00 -71.19 -19.95
CA ILE A 38 12.27 -70.40 -21.16
C ILE A 38 11.23 -69.28 -21.34
N VAL A 39 9.97 -69.48 -20.89
CA VAL A 39 8.87 -68.54 -21.16
C VAL A 39 8.32 -67.93 -19.87
N LEU A 40 7.93 -68.73 -18.88
CA LEU A 40 7.23 -68.18 -17.70
C LEU A 40 8.14 -67.33 -16.81
N ARG A 41 9.35 -67.79 -16.51
CA ARG A 41 10.30 -67.03 -15.67
C ARG A 41 10.67 -65.64 -16.23
N PRO A 42 10.99 -65.48 -17.55
CA PRO A 42 11.20 -64.17 -18.13
C PRO A 42 9.97 -63.27 -18.05
N ILE A 43 8.77 -63.79 -18.29
CA ILE A 43 7.52 -63.04 -18.16
C ILE A 43 7.31 -62.56 -16.74
N ASP A 44 7.53 -63.38 -15.74
CA ASP A 44 7.38 -62.98 -14.31
C ASP A 44 8.42 -61.91 -13.94
N LYS A 45 9.68 -62.05 -14.39
CA LYS A 45 10.70 -61.00 -14.19
C LYS A 45 10.30 -59.67 -14.86
N LEU A 46 9.78 -59.70 -16.09
CA LEU A 46 9.29 -58.53 -16.78
C LEU A 46 8.13 -57.89 -16.04
N LYS A 47 7.14 -58.67 -15.59
CA LYS A 47 6.03 -58.21 -14.76
C LYS A 47 6.50 -57.52 -13.47
N GLN A 48 7.47 -58.12 -12.76
CA GLN A 48 8.07 -57.55 -11.55
C GLN A 48 8.78 -56.23 -11.90
N GLY A 49 9.59 -56.19 -12.94
CA GLY A 49 10.26 -54.97 -13.38
C GLY A 49 9.29 -53.83 -13.73
N ILE A 50 8.20 -54.14 -14.44
CA ILE A 50 7.17 -53.13 -14.75
C ILE A 50 6.49 -52.63 -13.47
N THR A 51 6.23 -53.54 -12.49
CA THR A 51 5.64 -53.14 -11.22
C THR A 51 6.58 -52.25 -10.40
N GLN A 52 7.88 -52.47 -10.47
CA GLN A 52 8.90 -51.66 -9.80
C GLN A 52 8.98 -50.25 -10.43
N ILE A 53 8.98 -50.15 -11.77
CA ILE A 53 8.90 -48.87 -12.46
C ILE A 53 7.61 -48.12 -12.09
N ALA A 54 6.48 -48.81 -12.01
CA ALA A 54 5.21 -48.19 -11.58
C ALA A 54 5.27 -47.65 -10.14
N ASN A 55 6.13 -48.24 -9.30
CA ASN A 55 6.41 -47.77 -7.93
C ASN A 55 7.57 -46.77 -7.87
N HIS A 56 7.96 -46.17 -9.02
CA HIS A 56 9.03 -45.17 -9.13
C HIS A 56 10.46 -45.70 -8.85
N ASP A 57 10.69 -47.01 -8.89
CA ASP A 57 12.03 -47.62 -8.82
C ASP A 57 12.56 -47.81 -10.24
N TYR A 58 13.33 -46.86 -10.74
CA TYR A 58 13.88 -46.90 -12.09
C TYR A 58 15.30 -47.45 -12.18
N ASP A 59 15.90 -47.90 -11.05
CA ASP A 59 17.25 -48.46 -11.02
C ASP A 59 17.30 -49.91 -11.47
N GLN A 60 16.15 -50.56 -11.57
CA GLN A 60 16.04 -51.94 -11.99
C GLN A 60 16.45 -52.17 -13.45
N ARG A 61 17.19 -53.25 -13.67
CA ARG A 61 17.59 -53.69 -15.02
C ARG A 61 17.22 -55.15 -15.21
N LEU A 62 16.65 -55.45 -16.34
CA LEU A 62 16.32 -56.81 -16.73
C LEU A 62 17.45 -57.41 -17.56
N ASP A 63 17.82 -58.65 -17.20
CA ASP A 63 18.76 -59.47 -17.94
C ASP A 63 18.18 -60.89 -18.08
N PHE A 64 18.02 -61.37 -19.30
CA PHE A 64 17.52 -62.69 -19.65
C PHE A 64 18.60 -63.58 -20.26
N GLY A 65 19.88 -63.19 -20.19
CA GLY A 65 21.03 -63.99 -20.72
C GLY A 65 20.93 -64.19 -22.22
N ASP A 66 21.26 -65.40 -22.71
CA ASP A 66 21.32 -65.76 -24.11
C ASP A 66 19.97 -65.89 -24.85
N ASN A 67 18.85 -65.60 -24.14
CA ASN A 67 17.53 -65.68 -24.77
C ASN A 67 17.30 -64.50 -25.70
N ARG A 68 17.50 -64.68 -27.01
CA ARG A 68 17.52 -63.64 -28.02
C ARG A 68 16.22 -62.83 -28.10
N GLU A 69 15.07 -63.52 -27.99
CA GLU A 69 13.73 -62.88 -28.07
C GLU A 69 13.41 -62.05 -26.85
N PHE A 70 13.71 -62.54 -25.65
CA PHE A 70 13.52 -61.74 -24.40
C PHE A 70 14.64 -60.72 -24.19
N GLY A 71 15.80 -60.90 -24.79
CA GLY A 71 16.90 -59.94 -24.74
C GLY A 71 16.56 -58.60 -25.38
N GLU A 72 15.87 -58.59 -26.54
CA GLU A 72 15.40 -57.36 -27.17
C GLU A 72 14.35 -56.64 -26.31
N VAL A 73 13.45 -57.40 -25.64
CA VAL A 73 12.46 -56.81 -24.70
C VAL A 73 13.15 -56.26 -23.46
N ALA A 74 14.16 -56.95 -22.92
CA ALA A 74 14.95 -56.47 -21.80
C ALA A 74 15.70 -55.17 -22.15
N GLN A 75 16.26 -55.07 -23.32
CA GLN A 75 16.96 -53.88 -23.77
C GLN A 75 16.00 -52.71 -23.89
N SER A 76 14.84 -52.89 -24.54
CA SER A 76 13.80 -51.85 -24.65
C SER A 76 13.27 -51.41 -23.27
N PHE A 77 13.08 -52.36 -22.35
CA PHE A 77 12.71 -52.04 -20.98
C PHE A 77 13.79 -51.23 -20.25
N ASN A 78 15.05 -51.64 -20.35
CA ASN A 78 16.18 -50.97 -19.72
C ASN A 78 16.38 -49.55 -20.27
N ASP A 79 16.20 -49.32 -21.59
CA ASP A 79 16.27 -48.02 -22.25
C ASP A 79 15.11 -47.11 -21.76
N MET A 80 13.91 -47.68 -21.61
CA MET A 80 12.77 -46.95 -21.05
C MET A 80 13.02 -46.55 -19.60
N ALA A 81 13.49 -47.48 -18.76
CA ALA A 81 13.83 -47.23 -17.37
C ALA A 81 14.90 -46.13 -17.23
N ALA A 82 15.96 -46.19 -18.07
CA ALA A 82 17.01 -45.18 -18.11
C ALA A 82 16.47 -43.76 -18.48
N LYS A 83 15.62 -43.69 -19.51
CA LYS A 83 15.00 -42.42 -19.91
C LYS A 83 14.08 -41.86 -18.86
N LEU A 84 13.32 -42.70 -18.16
CA LEU A 84 12.45 -42.24 -17.04
C LEU A 84 13.25 -41.70 -15.86
N ASP A 85 14.38 -42.38 -15.52
CA ASP A 85 15.27 -41.88 -14.47
C ASP A 85 15.95 -40.57 -14.84
N GLU A 86 16.45 -40.43 -16.08
CA GLU A 86 17.01 -39.21 -16.60
C GLU A 86 15.98 -38.04 -16.56
N TYR A 87 14.76 -38.30 -17.02
CA TYR A 87 13.68 -37.31 -16.98
C TYR A 87 13.34 -36.86 -15.54
N ARG A 88 13.26 -37.84 -14.61
CA ARG A 88 13.03 -37.55 -13.18
C ARG A 88 14.14 -36.69 -12.58
N ARG A 89 15.40 -37.05 -12.84
CA ARG A 89 16.58 -36.28 -12.34
C ARG A 89 16.61 -34.89 -12.91
N SER A 90 16.42 -34.75 -14.22
CA SER A 90 16.38 -33.44 -14.89
C SER A 90 15.25 -32.56 -14.32
N SER A 91 14.04 -33.09 -14.14
CA SER A 91 12.91 -32.36 -13.58
C SER A 91 13.15 -31.91 -12.12
N LEU A 92 13.80 -32.75 -11.31
CA LEU A 92 14.18 -32.40 -9.93
C LEU A 92 15.28 -31.35 -9.91
N ASP A 93 16.28 -31.46 -10.78
CA ASP A 93 17.36 -30.48 -10.88
C ASP A 93 16.85 -29.13 -11.38
N ASP A 94 15.94 -29.12 -12.34
CA ASP A 94 15.29 -27.89 -12.81
C ASP A 94 14.49 -27.21 -11.70
N LEU A 95 13.70 -28.00 -10.95
CA LEU A 95 12.93 -27.47 -9.81
C LEU A 95 13.83 -26.95 -8.69
N MET A 96 14.90 -27.68 -8.34
CA MET A 96 15.87 -27.25 -7.33
C MET A 96 16.61 -26.00 -7.77
N THR A 97 16.98 -25.92 -9.05
CA THR A 97 17.65 -24.74 -9.64
C THR A 97 16.72 -23.54 -9.65
N ALA A 98 15.45 -23.73 -10.04
CA ALA A 98 14.44 -22.67 -10.00
C ALA A 98 14.22 -22.17 -8.56
N LYS A 99 14.09 -23.08 -7.57
CA LYS A 99 13.97 -22.74 -6.17
C LYS A 99 15.17 -21.92 -5.67
N LYS A 100 16.40 -22.38 -5.91
CA LYS A 100 17.63 -21.68 -5.53
C LYS A 100 17.73 -20.30 -6.17
N ARG A 101 17.30 -20.18 -7.44
CA ARG A 101 17.27 -18.90 -8.15
C ARG A 101 16.30 -17.92 -7.48
N ILE A 102 15.10 -18.37 -7.14
CA ILE A 102 14.12 -17.53 -6.43
C ILE A 102 14.66 -17.11 -5.06
N GLU A 103 15.21 -18.03 -4.28
CA GLU A 103 15.84 -17.75 -2.97
C GLU A 103 16.97 -16.72 -3.12
N ALA A 104 17.83 -16.85 -4.12
CA ALA A 104 18.91 -15.91 -4.38
C ALA A 104 18.37 -14.52 -4.74
N ILE A 105 17.35 -14.43 -5.63
CA ILE A 105 16.73 -13.16 -5.99
C ILE A 105 16.14 -12.49 -4.75
N VAL A 106 15.35 -13.21 -3.97
CA VAL A 106 14.69 -12.63 -2.78
C VAL A 106 15.71 -12.23 -1.71
N ASN A 107 16.82 -12.95 -1.56
CA ASN A 107 17.91 -12.60 -0.64
C ASN A 107 18.79 -11.43 -1.12
N THR A 108 18.73 -11.06 -2.40
CA THR A 108 19.40 -9.83 -2.91
C THR A 108 18.55 -8.58 -2.76
N LEU A 109 17.26 -8.71 -2.43
CA LEU A 109 16.42 -7.57 -2.13
C LEU A 109 16.81 -6.97 -0.77
N HIS A 110 16.96 -5.66 -0.75
CA HIS A 110 17.33 -4.91 0.46
C HIS A 110 16.13 -4.60 1.36
N GLU A 111 14.94 -4.95 0.93
CA GLU A 111 13.72 -4.83 1.71
C GLU A 111 13.49 -6.10 2.54
N PRO A 112 13.26 -6.00 3.85
CA PRO A 112 12.85 -7.13 4.68
C PRO A 112 11.54 -7.73 4.18
N ILE A 113 11.56 -9.04 3.91
CA ILE A 113 10.41 -9.78 3.39
C ILE A 113 10.12 -10.97 4.29
N VAL A 114 8.87 -11.08 4.74
CA VAL A 114 8.37 -12.18 5.59
C VAL A 114 7.17 -12.83 4.92
N GLY A 115 7.26 -14.12 4.65
CA GLY A 115 6.17 -14.93 4.10
C GLY A 115 5.51 -15.77 5.20
N LEU A 116 4.19 -15.67 5.30
CA LEU A 116 3.36 -16.44 6.22
C LEU A 116 2.45 -17.38 5.46
N GLY A 117 2.35 -18.62 5.91
CA GLY A 117 1.40 -19.60 5.38
C GLY A 117 -0.05 -19.33 5.79
N PRO A 118 -1.01 -20.06 5.20
CA PRO A 118 -2.41 -19.97 5.58
C PRO A 118 -2.66 -20.42 7.03
N ASP A 119 -1.79 -21.26 7.57
CA ASP A 119 -1.74 -21.70 8.97
C ASP A 119 -0.94 -20.76 9.88
N ARG A 120 -0.55 -19.59 9.35
CA ARG A 120 0.20 -18.53 10.04
C ARG A 120 1.60 -18.94 10.51
N LYS A 121 2.18 -19.96 9.90
CA LYS A 121 3.59 -20.29 10.10
C LYS A 121 4.48 -19.43 9.25
N LEU A 122 5.66 -19.12 9.77
CA LEU A 122 6.73 -18.45 9.05
C LEU A 122 7.27 -19.38 7.97
N LEU A 123 6.88 -19.17 6.71
CA LEU A 123 7.32 -19.99 5.59
C LEU A 123 8.67 -19.54 5.03
N PHE A 124 8.87 -18.23 5.02
CA PHE A 124 10.02 -17.63 4.38
C PHE A 124 10.37 -16.30 5.05
N MET A 125 11.66 -16.04 5.20
CA MET A 125 12.22 -14.74 5.58
C MET A 125 13.51 -14.56 4.79
N ASN A 126 13.68 -13.42 4.13
CA ASN A 126 14.94 -13.11 3.48
C ASN A 126 15.99 -12.66 4.53
N ARG A 127 17.24 -12.59 4.09
CA ARG A 127 18.37 -12.25 4.95
C ARG A 127 18.17 -10.90 5.66
N GLU A 128 17.58 -9.93 4.97
CA GLU A 128 17.32 -8.59 5.50
C GLU A 128 16.24 -8.63 6.60
N ALA A 129 15.17 -9.42 6.41
CA ALA A 129 14.14 -9.61 7.44
C ALA A 129 14.71 -10.27 8.70
N LEU A 130 15.55 -11.28 8.56
CA LEU A 130 16.23 -11.92 9.70
C LEU A 130 17.10 -10.93 10.46
N SER A 131 17.85 -10.06 9.75
CA SER A 131 18.71 -9.03 10.33
C SER A 131 17.88 -7.97 11.08
N VAL A 132 16.91 -7.35 10.43
CA VAL A 132 16.08 -6.27 11.01
C VAL A 132 15.24 -6.76 12.19
N LEU A 133 14.72 -7.98 12.12
CA LEU A 133 13.93 -8.60 13.19
C LEU A 133 14.82 -9.25 14.26
N ASN A 134 16.14 -9.28 14.06
CA ASN A 134 17.11 -9.98 14.94
C ASN A 134 16.67 -11.43 15.22
N LEU A 135 16.30 -12.16 14.16
CA LEU A 135 15.87 -13.54 14.20
C LEU A 135 16.88 -14.44 13.45
N ARG A 136 16.84 -15.72 13.72
CA ARG A 136 17.62 -16.76 13.03
C ARG A 136 16.70 -17.63 12.17
N GLU A 137 17.25 -18.36 11.23
CA GLU A 137 16.49 -19.25 10.34
C GLU A 137 15.74 -20.38 11.07
N ASP A 138 16.10 -20.70 12.30
CA ASP A 138 15.45 -21.72 13.15
C ASP A 138 13.99 -21.38 13.51
N VAL A 139 13.54 -20.16 13.27
CA VAL A 139 12.14 -19.74 13.44
C VAL A 139 11.24 -20.16 12.27
N LEU A 140 11.83 -20.53 11.13
CA LEU A 140 11.04 -20.96 9.97
C LEU A 140 10.27 -22.24 10.27
N GLY A 141 9.02 -22.30 9.81
CA GLY A 141 8.07 -23.39 10.09
C GLY A 141 7.35 -23.27 11.44
N ARG A 142 7.77 -22.36 12.33
CA ARG A 142 7.08 -22.10 13.60
C ARG A 142 5.92 -21.14 13.43
N ASN A 143 4.97 -21.17 14.35
CA ASN A 143 3.85 -20.23 14.33
C ASN A 143 4.34 -18.80 14.63
N ALA A 144 3.97 -17.86 13.78
CA ALA A 144 4.40 -16.47 13.91
C ALA A 144 3.98 -15.82 15.23
N ALA A 145 2.82 -16.21 15.80
CA ALA A 145 2.37 -15.73 17.10
C ALA A 145 3.26 -16.23 18.26
N GLU A 146 3.77 -17.44 18.17
CA GLU A 146 4.71 -17.96 19.19
C GLU A 146 6.04 -17.22 19.18
N VAL A 147 6.59 -16.99 17.98
CA VAL A 147 7.85 -16.24 17.82
C VAL A 147 7.66 -14.78 18.24
N ALA A 148 6.49 -14.22 17.99
CA ALA A 148 6.12 -12.86 18.39
C ALA A 148 6.04 -12.66 19.91
N LEU A 149 5.94 -13.71 20.73
CA LEU A 149 6.00 -13.58 22.20
C LEU A 149 7.36 -13.10 22.68
N SER A 150 8.43 -13.44 21.96
CA SER A 150 9.81 -13.04 22.28
C SER A 150 10.34 -11.91 21.39
N ASN A 151 9.55 -11.41 20.43
CA ASN A 151 9.99 -10.39 19.49
C ASN A 151 8.90 -9.33 19.29
N ASP A 152 9.09 -8.16 19.89
CA ASP A 152 8.10 -7.07 19.87
C ASP A 152 7.84 -6.51 18.47
N LEU A 153 8.86 -6.50 17.61
CA LEU A 153 8.71 -6.01 16.26
C LEU A 153 7.87 -6.97 15.42
N LEU A 154 8.16 -8.26 15.47
CA LEU A 154 7.34 -9.28 14.81
C LEU A 154 5.91 -9.27 15.36
N ARG A 155 5.72 -9.05 16.66
CA ARG A 155 4.39 -8.91 17.28
C ARG A 155 3.59 -7.78 16.64
N ARG A 156 4.20 -6.63 16.39
CA ARG A 156 3.52 -5.50 15.73
C ARG A 156 3.14 -5.86 14.29
N LEU A 157 4.05 -6.48 13.53
CA LEU A 157 3.80 -6.89 12.15
C LEU A 157 2.65 -7.90 12.03
N VAL A 158 2.62 -8.86 12.94
CA VAL A 158 1.59 -9.93 12.93
C VAL A 158 0.25 -9.41 13.46
N ARG A 159 0.23 -8.51 14.44
CA ARG A 159 -1.01 -7.93 14.98
C ARG A 159 -1.87 -7.28 13.89
N ASP A 160 -1.25 -6.58 12.98
CA ASP A 160 -1.94 -5.90 11.88
C ASP A 160 -2.64 -6.87 10.90
N LEU A 161 -2.26 -8.15 10.89
CA LEU A 161 -2.95 -9.21 10.16
C LEU A 161 -4.24 -9.68 10.84
N TYR A 162 -4.38 -9.44 12.14
CA TYR A 162 -5.55 -9.85 12.92
C TYR A 162 -6.59 -8.74 13.04
N GLU A 163 -6.17 -7.49 12.97
CA GLU A 163 -7.04 -6.32 13.05
C GLU A 163 -7.45 -5.88 11.64
N SER A 164 -8.27 -6.69 10.95
CA SER A 164 -8.87 -6.41 9.65
C SER A 164 -9.86 -5.24 9.72
N ASN A 165 -9.41 -4.02 10.00
CA ASN A 165 -10.21 -2.82 9.70
C ASN A 165 -9.38 -1.57 9.99
N LYS A 166 -8.70 -1.10 8.93
CA LYS A 166 -8.61 0.33 8.60
C LYS A 166 -7.64 0.48 7.44
N GLU A 167 -8.18 0.70 6.26
CA GLU A 167 -7.55 1.57 5.28
C GLU A 167 -7.33 2.89 6.00
N ASN A 168 -6.14 3.11 6.51
CA ASN A 168 -5.67 4.46 6.82
C ASN A 168 -4.18 4.42 7.08
N ASP A 169 -3.48 5.39 6.54
CA ASP A 169 -2.12 5.83 6.79
C ASP A 169 -1.51 5.20 8.06
N LYS A 170 -0.95 4.01 7.88
CA LYS A 170 -0.18 3.40 8.96
C LYS A 170 1.08 4.22 9.08
N GLU A 171 1.23 4.94 10.19
CA GLU A 171 2.49 5.61 10.49
C GLU A 171 3.65 4.62 10.34
N PRO A 172 4.73 5.02 9.64
CA PRO A 172 5.88 4.16 9.47
C PRO A 172 6.40 3.65 10.81
N LEU A 173 6.70 2.37 10.87
CA LEU A 173 7.29 1.77 12.06
C LEU A 173 8.70 2.33 12.28
N LYS A 174 8.92 2.87 13.46
CA LYS A 174 10.23 3.32 13.91
C LYS A 174 11.00 2.13 14.47
N ILE A 175 12.09 1.77 13.83
CA ILE A 175 12.95 0.65 14.20
C ILE A 175 14.36 1.16 14.47
N TYR A 176 14.97 0.69 15.53
CA TYR A 176 16.36 0.95 15.85
C TYR A 176 17.19 -0.23 15.29
N ALA A 177 17.80 -0.04 14.13
CA ALA A 177 18.67 -1.01 13.49
C ALA A 177 20.04 -0.37 13.21
N ASP A 178 21.13 -1.10 13.38
CA ASP A 178 22.52 -0.65 13.16
C ASP A 178 22.87 0.67 13.87
N ASN A 179 22.40 0.84 15.09
CA ASN A 179 22.61 2.05 15.89
C ASN A 179 22.02 3.32 15.26
N LYS A 180 21.11 3.18 14.29
CA LYS A 180 20.37 4.27 13.65
C LYS A 180 18.88 4.05 13.78
N GLU A 181 18.17 5.15 13.93
CA GLU A 181 16.73 5.20 13.85
C GLU A 181 16.32 5.15 12.38
N SER A 182 15.55 4.11 12.03
CA SER A 182 15.06 3.90 10.67
C SER A 182 13.54 3.77 10.66
N TYR A 183 12.92 4.27 9.62
CA TYR A 183 11.48 4.25 9.43
C TYR A 183 11.11 3.25 8.33
N PHE A 184 10.21 2.31 8.65
CA PHE A 184 9.74 1.30 7.71
C PHE A 184 8.24 1.38 7.52
N GLN A 185 7.81 1.40 6.28
CA GLN A 185 6.42 1.23 5.90
C GLN A 185 6.14 -0.25 5.75
N VAL A 186 5.06 -0.74 6.36
CA VAL A 186 4.66 -2.14 6.32
C VAL A 186 3.55 -2.31 5.32
N GLU A 187 3.79 -3.17 4.33
CA GLU A 187 2.79 -3.60 3.36
C GLU A 187 2.47 -5.08 3.58
N ASN A 188 1.20 -5.38 3.65
CA ASN A 188 0.71 -6.75 3.79
C ASN A 188 -0.14 -7.11 2.58
N THR A 189 0.34 -8.08 1.81
CA THR A 189 -0.29 -8.52 0.57
C THR A 189 -0.72 -9.99 0.71
N PRO A 190 -2.02 -10.32 0.60
CA PRO A 190 -2.46 -11.70 0.55
C PRO A 190 -2.05 -12.36 -0.77
N LEU A 191 -1.52 -13.58 -0.68
CA LEU A 191 -1.05 -14.36 -1.83
C LEU A 191 -2.08 -15.42 -2.21
N TYR A 192 -2.39 -15.47 -3.50
CA TYR A 192 -3.28 -16.47 -4.09
C TYR A 192 -2.59 -17.16 -5.25
N ILE A 193 -2.84 -18.46 -5.40
CA ILE A 193 -2.42 -19.24 -6.58
C ILE A 193 -3.64 -19.89 -7.23
N THR A 194 -3.57 -20.10 -8.53
CA THR A 194 -4.52 -20.97 -9.24
C THR A 194 -3.83 -22.33 -9.43
N PRO A 195 -4.31 -23.42 -8.79
CA PRO A 195 -3.72 -24.73 -8.96
C PRO A 195 -3.76 -25.18 -10.43
N VAL A 196 -2.77 -25.99 -10.83
CA VAL A 196 -2.71 -26.53 -12.19
C VAL A 196 -3.96 -27.39 -12.45
N GLY A 197 -4.76 -26.98 -13.46
CA GLY A 197 -6.04 -27.63 -13.79
C GLY A 197 -7.25 -27.15 -13.00
N GLY A 198 -7.10 -26.20 -12.06
CA GLY A 198 -8.18 -25.54 -11.35
C GLY A 198 -8.53 -24.18 -11.95
N THR A 199 -9.77 -23.71 -11.70
CA THR A 199 -10.24 -22.36 -12.11
C THR A 199 -10.35 -21.39 -10.93
N GLU A 200 -10.33 -21.89 -9.69
CA GLU A 200 -10.48 -21.08 -8.49
C GLU A 200 -9.12 -20.71 -7.88
N GLN A 201 -9.04 -19.47 -7.39
CA GLN A 201 -7.88 -18.97 -6.67
C GLN A 201 -7.88 -19.52 -5.24
N GLN A 202 -6.78 -20.12 -4.83
CA GLN A 202 -6.57 -20.63 -3.49
C GLN A 202 -5.65 -19.68 -2.72
N PHE A 203 -6.07 -19.27 -1.53
CA PHE A 203 -5.22 -18.52 -0.61
C PHE A 203 -4.07 -19.40 -0.09
N ILE A 204 -2.84 -18.92 -0.26
CA ILE A 204 -1.62 -19.62 0.16
C ILE A 204 -0.87 -18.91 1.28
N GLY A 205 -1.28 -17.71 1.67
CA GLY A 205 -0.65 -16.98 2.77
C GLY A 205 -0.57 -15.49 2.55
N ASN A 206 0.22 -14.84 3.38
CA ASN A 206 0.46 -13.40 3.33
C ASN A 206 1.95 -13.11 3.13
N LEU A 207 2.22 -12.07 2.37
CA LEU A 207 3.55 -11.49 2.21
C LEU A 207 3.59 -10.15 2.94
N ILE A 208 4.51 -10.01 3.90
CA ILE A 208 4.79 -8.75 4.59
C ILE A 208 6.10 -8.21 4.04
N VAL A 209 6.05 -6.99 3.53
CA VAL A 209 7.22 -6.25 3.03
C VAL A 209 7.42 -5.00 3.87
N LEU A 210 8.64 -4.75 4.31
CA LEU A 210 9.02 -3.55 5.06
C LEU A 210 9.87 -2.66 4.16
N SER A 211 9.27 -1.63 3.59
CA SER A 211 9.97 -0.66 2.75
C SER A 211 10.64 0.41 3.61
N ASN A 212 11.95 0.58 3.46
CA ASN A 212 12.70 1.59 4.20
C ASN A 212 12.42 2.99 3.66
N VAL A 213 11.63 3.77 4.42
CA VAL A 213 11.24 5.15 4.07
C VAL A 213 12.02 6.21 4.86
N THR A 214 13.11 5.84 5.52
CA THR A 214 13.92 6.72 6.37
C THR A 214 14.36 7.97 5.62
N LYS A 215 14.97 7.81 4.46
CA LYS A 215 15.44 8.93 3.63
C LYS A 215 14.29 9.89 3.24
N TYR A 216 13.12 9.33 2.93
CA TYR A 216 11.94 10.14 2.62
C TYR A 216 11.46 10.92 3.85
N LYS A 217 11.39 10.27 5.01
CA LYS A 217 10.99 10.93 6.28
C LYS A 217 12.00 11.96 6.75
N GLU A 218 13.31 11.72 6.58
CA GLU A 218 14.36 12.70 6.87
C GLU A 218 14.23 13.93 5.99
N LEU A 219 14.05 13.75 4.67
CA LEU A 219 13.86 14.85 3.73
C LEU A 219 12.59 15.66 4.03
N ASP A 220 11.49 14.98 4.32
CA ASP A 220 10.21 15.62 4.66
C ASP A 220 10.34 16.42 5.97
N SER A 221 10.98 15.84 6.99
CA SER A 221 11.27 16.52 8.24
C SER A 221 12.23 17.71 8.06
N ALA A 222 13.28 17.56 7.25
CA ALA A 222 14.21 18.64 6.93
C ALA A 222 13.50 19.78 6.18
N LYS A 223 12.63 19.47 5.19
CA LYS A 223 11.80 20.43 4.47
C LYS A 223 10.92 21.22 5.44
N THR A 224 10.20 20.51 6.33
CA THR A 224 9.31 21.11 7.32
C THR A 224 10.06 22.02 8.28
N ASN A 225 11.20 21.56 8.81
CA ASN A 225 12.03 22.35 9.72
C ASN A 225 12.62 23.58 9.03
N PHE A 226 13.10 23.44 7.79
CA PHE A 226 13.61 24.55 6.99
C PHE A 226 12.57 25.65 6.80
N ILE A 227 11.35 25.29 6.38
CA ILE A 227 10.26 26.26 6.17
C ILE A 227 9.87 26.92 7.49
N SER A 228 9.79 26.15 8.58
CA SER A 228 9.50 26.70 9.92
C SER A 228 10.56 27.72 10.35
N THR A 229 11.83 27.39 10.16
CA THR A 229 12.95 28.28 10.50
C THR A 229 12.91 29.56 9.63
N VAL A 230 12.77 29.41 8.31
CA VAL A 230 12.67 30.56 7.40
C VAL A 230 11.49 31.47 7.77
N SER A 231 10.34 30.89 8.10
CA SER A 231 9.16 31.68 8.50
C SER A 231 9.42 32.48 9.79
N HIS A 232 10.09 31.90 10.77
CA HIS A 232 10.49 32.58 12.00
C HIS A 232 11.53 33.68 11.75
N GLU A 233 12.57 33.37 10.97
CA GLU A 233 13.63 34.31 10.63
C GLU A 233 13.15 35.47 9.75
N MET A 234 12.08 35.27 8.98
CA MET A 234 11.44 36.33 8.21
C MET A 234 10.48 37.20 9.04
N LYS A 235 9.79 36.62 10.01
CA LYS A 235 8.84 37.35 10.86
C LYS A 235 9.51 38.48 11.64
N THR A 236 10.69 38.26 12.16
CA THR A 236 11.42 39.22 13.00
C THR A 236 11.79 40.52 12.22
N PRO A 237 12.50 40.46 11.06
CA PRO A 237 12.82 41.67 10.31
C PRO A 237 11.57 42.39 9.78
N ILE A 238 10.54 41.65 9.34
CA ILE A 238 9.30 42.25 8.85
C ILE A 238 8.59 43.00 10.00
N SER A 239 8.54 42.42 11.20
CA SER A 239 7.97 43.08 12.37
C SER A 239 8.74 44.37 12.73
N SER A 240 10.08 44.36 12.60
CA SER A 240 10.91 45.55 12.79
C SER A 240 10.62 46.66 11.76
N ILE A 241 10.40 46.26 10.49
CA ILE A 241 10.00 47.19 9.44
C ILE A 241 8.64 47.84 9.79
N LEU A 242 7.65 47.03 10.15
CA LEU A 242 6.31 47.50 10.53
C LEU A 242 6.38 48.43 11.76
N MET A 243 7.19 48.14 12.75
CA MET A 243 7.41 49.00 13.91
C MET A 243 8.04 50.33 13.50
N SER A 244 9.04 50.33 12.62
CA SER A 244 9.68 51.53 12.10
C SER A 244 8.69 52.40 11.31
N LEU A 245 7.83 51.78 10.49
CA LEU A 245 6.76 52.47 9.76
C LEU A 245 5.72 53.09 10.70
N GLN A 246 5.41 52.39 11.80
CA GLN A 246 4.50 52.91 12.81
C GLN A 246 5.08 54.15 13.50
N LEU A 247 6.38 54.17 13.81
CA LEU A 247 7.07 55.30 14.34
C LEU A 247 7.12 56.48 13.34
N LEU A 248 7.39 56.18 12.06
CA LEU A 248 7.38 57.21 11.02
C LEU A 248 6.00 57.91 10.84
N ASN A 249 4.92 57.18 11.10
CA ASN A 249 3.55 57.70 11.08
C ASN A 249 3.17 58.49 12.36
N ASP A 250 4.03 58.46 13.41
CA ASP A 250 3.77 59.20 14.64
C ASP A 250 4.00 60.69 14.38
N THR A 251 2.95 61.49 14.52
CA THR A 251 2.97 62.94 14.32
C THR A 251 3.95 63.67 15.24
N ARG A 252 4.38 63.03 16.34
CA ARG A 252 5.38 63.57 17.27
C ARG A 252 6.78 63.63 16.67
N LEU A 253 7.09 62.81 15.67
CA LEU A 253 8.38 62.82 14.95
C LEU A 253 8.40 63.76 13.75
N GLY A 254 7.27 64.39 13.43
CA GLY A 254 7.10 65.28 12.31
C GLY A 254 5.93 64.87 11.40
N LYS A 255 5.52 65.80 10.53
CA LYS A 255 4.44 65.51 9.58
C LYS A 255 5.05 65.03 8.26
N LEU A 256 4.62 63.83 7.80
CA LEU A 256 4.92 63.36 6.46
C LEU A 256 4.16 64.16 5.41
N ASN A 257 4.80 64.44 4.29
CA ASN A 257 4.11 64.94 3.09
C ASN A 257 3.31 63.78 2.42
N ASP A 258 2.46 64.14 1.45
CA ASP A 258 1.55 63.13 0.87
C ASP A 258 2.26 62.04 0.07
N GLU A 259 3.39 62.33 -0.58
CA GLU A 259 4.23 61.33 -1.25
C GLU A 259 4.87 60.37 -0.23
N GLN A 260 5.38 60.90 0.88
CA GLN A 260 5.96 60.10 1.97
C GLN A 260 4.91 59.18 2.60
N LYS A 261 3.67 59.69 2.80
CA LYS A 261 2.55 58.85 3.32
C LYS A 261 2.22 57.69 2.37
N GLN A 262 2.22 57.96 1.04
CA GLN A 262 1.99 56.93 0.03
C GLN A 262 3.08 55.86 0.07
N LEU A 263 4.37 56.26 0.18
CA LEU A 263 5.48 55.35 0.28
C LEU A 263 5.41 54.50 1.55
N VAL A 264 5.14 55.11 2.69
CA VAL A 264 4.97 54.40 4.00
C VAL A 264 3.83 53.42 3.92
N SER A 265 2.68 53.78 3.33
CA SER A 265 1.55 52.88 3.11
C SER A 265 1.92 51.70 2.20
N SER A 266 2.61 51.93 1.10
CA SER A 266 3.05 50.91 0.17
C SER A 266 4.00 49.92 0.81
N ILE A 267 4.98 50.40 1.61
CA ILE A 267 5.92 49.50 2.36
C ILE A 267 5.16 48.72 3.40
N LYS A 268 4.20 49.33 4.12
CA LYS A 268 3.37 48.65 5.10
C LYS A 268 2.59 47.53 4.44
N ASP A 269 1.87 47.79 3.37
CA ASP A 269 1.07 46.80 2.63
C ASP A 269 1.93 45.61 2.15
N SER A 270 3.14 45.93 1.65
CA SER A 270 4.08 44.89 1.23
C SER A 270 4.60 44.04 2.39
N SER A 271 4.87 44.66 3.54
CA SER A 271 5.33 43.97 4.76
C SER A 271 4.23 43.10 5.36
N ASP A 272 3.00 43.60 5.46
CA ASP A 272 1.83 42.85 5.94
C ASP A 272 1.58 41.61 5.03
N ARG A 273 1.71 41.80 3.72
CA ARG A 273 1.59 40.72 2.76
C ARG A 273 2.65 39.63 2.93
N LEU A 274 3.92 40.00 3.13
CA LEU A 274 5.01 39.05 3.39
C LEU A 274 4.74 38.25 4.69
N LEU A 275 4.25 38.94 5.72
CA LEU A 275 3.91 38.30 7.00
C LEU A 275 2.79 37.27 6.83
N ASN A 276 1.77 37.58 6.06
CA ASN A 276 0.67 36.67 5.75
C ASN A 276 1.16 35.44 4.96
N ILE A 277 1.96 35.65 3.90
CA ILE A 277 2.51 34.56 3.10
C ILE A 277 3.38 33.62 3.95
N THR A 278 4.24 34.16 4.83
CA THR A 278 5.07 33.34 5.72
C THR A 278 4.23 32.55 6.72
N GLY A 279 3.14 33.14 7.24
CA GLY A 279 2.18 32.46 8.11
C GLY A 279 1.42 31.34 7.39
N GLU A 280 0.93 31.59 6.19
CA GLU A 280 0.28 30.58 5.35
C GLU A 280 1.22 29.42 5.04
N LEU A 281 2.48 29.70 4.67
CA LEU A 281 3.47 28.67 4.37
C LEU A 281 3.77 27.80 5.58
N LEU A 282 3.87 28.39 6.78
CA LEU A 282 4.06 27.67 8.02
C LEU A 282 2.86 26.77 8.35
N ASN A 283 1.64 27.30 8.26
CA ASN A 283 0.43 26.51 8.47
C ASN A 283 0.33 25.34 7.50
N MET A 284 0.66 25.57 6.21
CA MET A 284 0.65 24.55 5.19
C MET A 284 1.62 23.41 5.48
N THR A 285 2.85 23.73 5.95
CA THR A 285 3.85 22.71 6.29
C THR A 285 3.47 21.91 7.53
N GLN A 286 2.79 22.52 8.51
CA GLN A 286 2.26 21.80 9.68
C GLN A 286 1.19 20.78 9.26
N VAL A 287 0.35 21.14 8.31
CA VAL A 287 -0.66 20.25 7.73
C VAL A 287 0.00 19.10 6.95
N GLU A 288 0.90 19.41 6.00
CA GLU A 288 1.59 18.40 5.17
C GLU A 288 2.37 17.37 6.01
N SER A 289 2.99 17.81 7.08
CA SER A 289 3.79 16.91 7.94
C SER A 289 2.97 16.10 8.94
N GLY A 290 1.63 16.23 8.95
CA GLY A 290 0.76 15.61 9.96
C GLY A 290 1.02 16.13 11.40
N LYS A 291 1.79 17.23 11.54
CA LYS A 291 2.15 17.81 12.84
C LYS A 291 1.15 18.87 13.32
N LEU A 292 0.01 18.98 12.66
CA LEU A 292 -1.06 19.88 13.10
C LEU A 292 -1.59 19.43 14.46
N LYS A 293 -1.18 20.13 15.52
CA LYS A 293 -1.73 19.92 16.86
C LYS A 293 -2.88 20.86 17.08
N LEU A 294 -4.06 20.31 17.27
CA LEU A 294 -5.25 21.07 17.66
C LEU A 294 -5.30 21.19 19.18
N ILE A 295 -5.73 22.35 19.67
CA ILE A 295 -6.01 22.63 21.10
C ILE A 295 -7.48 23.00 21.20
N PRO A 296 -8.41 22.02 21.08
CA PRO A 296 -9.83 22.31 21.06
C PRO A 296 -10.33 22.79 22.43
N LYS A 297 -11.21 23.78 22.40
CA LYS A 297 -11.88 24.37 23.57
C LYS A 297 -13.36 24.54 23.26
N ILE A 298 -14.18 24.61 24.30
CA ILE A 298 -15.60 24.93 24.14
C ILE A 298 -15.71 26.45 23.90
N VAL A 299 -16.22 26.84 22.72
CA VAL A 299 -16.35 28.24 22.29
C VAL A 299 -17.76 28.48 21.71
N LYS A 300 -18.25 29.70 21.84
CA LYS A 300 -19.48 30.11 21.15
C LYS A 300 -19.13 30.56 19.73
N PRO A 301 -19.88 30.14 18.71
CA PRO A 301 -19.62 30.56 17.33
C PRO A 301 -19.58 32.09 17.14
N ILE A 302 -20.38 32.83 17.91
CA ILE A 302 -20.39 34.30 17.81
C ILE A 302 -19.04 34.90 18.21
N GLU A 303 -18.34 34.35 19.21
CA GLU A 303 -17.02 34.83 19.64
C GLU A 303 -15.99 34.73 18.51
N LEU A 304 -16.07 33.65 17.69
CA LEU A 304 -15.22 33.45 16.53
C LEU A 304 -15.57 34.42 15.39
N ILE A 305 -16.86 34.65 15.17
CA ILE A 305 -17.37 35.57 14.15
C ILE A 305 -16.96 37.01 14.52
N ASP A 306 -17.22 37.44 15.77
CA ASP A 306 -16.87 38.77 16.25
C ASP A 306 -15.36 39.03 16.12
N TYR A 307 -14.53 38.04 16.50
CA TYR A 307 -13.08 38.14 16.29
C TYR A 307 -12.71 38.37 14.82
N ALA A 308 -13.29 37.59 13.91
CA ALA A 308 -13.01 37.69 12.47
C ALA A 308 -13.48 39.04 11.88
N VAL A 309 -14.64 39.54 12.31
CA VAL A 309 -15.18 40.84 11.91
C VAL A 309 -14.26 41.97 12.35
N HIS A 310 -13.84 41.96 13.64
CA HIS A 310 -12.88 42.97 14.14
C HIS A 310 -11.53 42.88 13.41
N ALA A 311 -11.03 41.70 13.14
CA ALA A 311 -9.76 41.48 12.45
C ALA A 311 -9.81 41.99 10.99
N THR A 312 -10.99 42.02 10.36
CA THR A 312 -11.16 42.48 8.97
C THR A 312 -11.76 43.89 8.84
N GLN A 313 -12.03 44.58 9.94
CA GLN A 313 -12.67 45.87 9.96
C GLN A 313 -11.92 46.92 9.11
N VAL A 314 -10.62 47.09 9.32
CA VAL A 314 -9.77 48.02 8.55
C VAL A 314 -9.76 47.69 7.06
N LEU A 315 -9.79 46.41 6.74
CA LEU A 315 -9.88 45.92 5.36
C LEU A 315 -11.23 46.30 4.74
N ALA A 316 -12.32 46.07 5.44
CA ALA A 316 -13.68 46.41 5.01
C ALA A 316 -13.83 47.91 4.79
N GLU A 317 -13.32 48.77 5.69
CA GLU A 317 -13.29 50.25 5.54
C GLU A 317 -12.51 50.66 4.31
N ARG A 318 -11.35 50.07 4.06
CA ARG A 318 -10.49 50.36 2.88
C ARG A 318 -11.17 50.04 1.56
N PHE A 319 -11.93 48.94 1.51
CA PHE A 319 -12.67 48.50 0.33
C PHE A 319 -14.12 49.04 0.31
N HIS A 320 -14.48 49.91 1.26
CA HIS A 320 -15.82 50.45 1.41
C HIS A 320 -16.93 49.39 1.44
N CYS A 321 -16.65 48.26 2.04
CA CYS A 321 -17.60 47.16 2.23
C CYS A 321 -18.24 47.20 3.63
N PHE A 322 -19.52 46.81 3.73
CA PHE A 322 -20.25 46.73 5.00
C PHE A 322 -20.34 45.24 5.41
N VAL A 323 -19.85 44.90 6.60
CA VAL A 323 -19.95 43.54 7.12
C VAL A 323 -21.18 43.46 8.00
N GLU A 324 -22.14 42.59 7.64
CA GLU A 324 -23.36 42.33 8.38
C GLU A 324 -23.23 40.97 9.09
N ILE A 325 -23.64 40.89 10.39
CA ILE A 325 -23.65 39.66 11.17
C ILE A 325 -25.07 39.11 11.21
N ASP A 326 -25.24 37.87 10.73
CA ASP A 326 -26.51 37.12 10.78
C ASP A 326 -26.36 35.97 11.79
N TYR A 327 -26.88 36.16 13.00
CA TYR A 327 -26.65 35.23 14.08
C TYR A 327 -27.97 34.97 14.88
N PRO A 328 -28.41 33.71 15.02
CA PRO A 328 -29.62 33.38 15.76
C PRO A 328 -29.40 33.42 17.27
N ASP A 329 -30.47 33.70 18.04
CA ASP A 329 -30.43 33.80 19.50
C ASP A 329 -29.95 32.52 20.20
N LYS A 330 -30.20 31.36 19.57
CA LYS A 330 -29.82 30.03 20.12
C LYS A 330 -29.01 29.24 19.10
N ILE A 331 -27.79 28.95 19.49
CA ILE A 331 -26.88 28.10 18.71
C ILE A 331 -25.98 27.31 19.65
N SER A 332 -25.66 26.07 19.29
CA SER A 332 -24.80 25.19 20.07
C SER A 332 -23.37 25.73 20.17
N LYS A 333 -22.70 25.45 21.28
CA LYS A 333 -21.29 25.65 21.44
C LYS A 333 -20.53 24.63 20.62
N LEU A 334 -19.35 25.00 20.15
CA LEU A 334 -18.42 24.15 19.39
C LEU A 334 -17.26 23.70 20.27
N PHE A 335 -16.76 22.50 20.03
CA PHE A 335 -15.51 22.01 20.60
C PHE A 335 -14.42 22.04 19.55
N VAL A 336 -13.75 23.17 19.41
CA VAL A 336 -12.79 23.45 18.33
C VAL A 336 -11.58 24.23 18.84
N ASP A 337 -10.50 24.20 18.04
CA ASP A 337 -9.39 25.13 18.22
C ASP A 337 -9.82 26.52 17.74
N ASN A 338 -10.01 27.42 18.71
CA ASN A 338 -10.54 28.75 18.44
C ASN A 338 -9.64 29.60 17.53
N GLU A 339 -8.31 29.45 17.64
CA GLU A 339 -7.36 30.20 16.80
C GLU A 339 -7.43 29.73 15.34
N LYS A 340 -7.50 28.42 15.12
CA LYS A 340 -7.56 27.85 13.76
C LYS A 340 -8.90 28.16 13.09
N ILE A 341 -10.02 28.02 13.77
CA ILE A 341 -11.34 28.30 13.19
C ILE A 341 -11.54 29.81 13.01
N ALA A 342 -11.10 30.65 13.95
CA ALA A 342 -11.13 32.09 13.77
C ALA A 342 -10.30 32.53 12.55
N TRP A 343 -9.13 31.91 12.33
CA TRP A 343 -8.32 32.13 11.14
C TRP A 343 -9.07 31.74 9.87
N VAL A 344 -9.78 30.61 9.86
CA VAL A 344 -10.62 30.20 8.70
C VAL A 344 -11.68 31.25 8.39
N ILE A 345 -12.44 31.69 9.40
CA ILE A 345 -13.49 32.69 9.20
C ILE A 345 -12.89 34.01 8.69
N THR A 346 -11.77 34.45 9.28
CA THR A 346 -11.06 35.67 8.84
C THR A 346 -10.60 35.58 7.38
N ASN A 347 -10.09 34.41 6.97
CA ASN A 347 -9.68 34.17 5.59
C ASN A 347 -10.87 34.21 4.61
N LEU A 348 -12.00 33.60 4.98
CA LEU A 348 -13.22 33.63 4.17
C LEU A 348 -13.78 35.06 4.07
N LEU A 349 -13.79 35.81 5.18
CA LEU A 349 -14.23 37.21 5.23
C LEU A 349 -13.31 38.11 4.40
N SER A 350 -12.00 38.00 4.53
CA SER A 350 -11.03 38.73 3.74
C SER A 350 -11.19 38.48 2.23
N ASN A 351 -11.38 37.20 1.84
CA ASN A 351 -11.66 36.86 0.45
C ASN A 351 -12.96 37.49 -0.05
N ALA A 352 -14.03 37.42 0.75
CA ALA A 352 -15.32 38.03 0.41
C ALA A 352 -15.20 39.56 0.20
N ILE A 353 -14.48 40.28 1.08
CA ILE A 353 -14.22 41.70 0.97
C ILE A 353 -13.42 42.03 -0.31
N HIS A 354 -12.33 41.30 -0.58
CA HIS A 354 -11.50 41.54 -1.76
C HIS A 354 -12.22 41.29 -3.09
N HIS A 355 -13.20 40.41 -3.11
CA HIS A 355 -13.94 40.02 -4.32
C HIS A 355 -15.26 40.77 -4.47
N SER A 356 -15.65 41.55 -3.47
CA SER A 356 -16.87 42.36 -3.47
C SER A 356 -16.68 43.68 -4.21
N PRO A 357 -17.70 44.22 -4.90
CA PRO A 357 -17.69 45.57 -5.41
C PRO A 357 -17.61 46.60 -4.28
N GLU A 358 -17.16 47.82 -4.59
CA GLU A 358 -17.22 48.91 -3.63
C GLU A 358 -18.67 49.19 -3.19
N LYS A 359 -18.84 49.58 -1.94
CA LYS A 359 -20.14 49.85 -1.28
C LYS A 359 -21.09 48.69 -1.25
N SER A 360 -20.58 47.46 -1.43
CA SER A 360 -21.38 46.24 -1.26
C SER A 360 -21.39 45.78 0.18
N ARG A 361 -22.27 44.81 0.45
CA ARG A 361 -22.32 44.13 1.75
C ARG A 361 -21.67 42.74 1.69
N VAL A 362 -21.10 42.31 2.80
CA VAL A 362 -20.64 40.93 3.05
C VAL A 362 -21.38 40.45 4.29
N ILE A 363 -22.01 39.27 4.22
CA ILE A 363 -22.76 38.71 5.33
C ILE A 363 -21.93 37.59 5.90
N VAL A 364 -21.70 37.60 7.23
CA VAL A 364 -21.15 36.49 7.98
C VAL A 364 -22.18 36.03 9.00
N GLY A 365 -22.43 34.74 9.06
CA GLY A 365 -23.46 34.23 9.97
C GLY A 365 -23.24 32.80 10.39
N ALA A 366 -24.13 32.34 11.27
CA ALA A 366 -24.16 30.97 11.72
C ALA A 366 -25.59 30.41 11.75
N VAL A 367 -25.74 29.14 11.44
CA VAL A 367 -27.03 28.43 11.44
C VAL A 367 -26.88 27.11 12.20
N GLN A 368 -27.82 26.86 13.13
CA GLN A 368 -27.90 25.56 13.79
C GLN A 368 -28.40 24.50 12.81
N ARG A 369 -27.66 23.41 12.69
CA ARG A 369 -28.07 22.17 12.01
C ARG A 369 -28.28 21.08 13.07
N GLU A 370 -28.84 19.92 12.69
CA GLU A 370 -29.21 18.86 13.67
C GLU A 370 -28.10 18.49 14.66
N LYS A 371 -26.89 18.19 14.16
CA LYS A 371 -25.72 17.79 14.96
C LYS A 371 -24.48 18.62 14.68
N ALA A 372 -24.66 19.79 14.04
CA ALA A 372 -23.56 20.62 13.60
C ALA A 372 -23.97 22.10 13.60
N VAL A 373 -22.99 22.96 13.57
CA VAL A 373 -23.17 24.39 13.31
C VAL A 373 -22.55 24.73 11.96
N GLU A 374 -23.34 25.34 11.10
CA GLU A 374 -22.86 25.94 9.87
C GLU A 374 -22.46 27.38 10.14
N ILE A 375 -21.22 27.77 9.83
CA ILE A 375 -20.77 29.15 9.78
C ILE A 375 -20.54 29.49 8.32
N TYR A 376 -21.07 30.61 7.86
CA TYR A 376 -20.98 31.00 6.45
C TYR A 376 -20.58 32.45 6.26
N VAL A 377 -19.95 32.72 5.12
CA VAL A 377 -19.63 34.04 4.61
C VAL A 377 -20.18 34.15 3.20
N ARG A 378 -20.99 35.19 2.95
CA ARG A 378 -21.62 35.49 1.66
C ARG A 378 -21.15 36.80 1.13
N ASP A 379 -20.63 36.81 -0.08
CA ASP A 379 -20.34 38.02 -0.88
C ASP A 379 -21.34 38.16 -2.02
N PHE A 380 -21.38 39.37 -2.59
CA PHE A 380 -22.20 39.72 -3.76
C PHE A 380 -21.28 40.19 -4.90
N GLY A 381 -20.11 39.54 -5.00
CA GLY A 381 -19.10 39.86 -6.00
C GLY A 381 -19.34 39.18 -7.34
N ARG A 382 -18.26 39.00 -8.09
CA ARG A 382 -18.30 38.42 -9.44
C ARG A 382 -18.67 36.95 -9.49
N GLY A 383 -18.70 36.26 -8.34
CA GLY A 383 -18.91 34.81 -8.24
C GLY A 383 -17.79 33.98 -8.87
N ILE A 384 -17.99 32.65 -8.83
CA ILE A 384 -17.04 31.64 -9.27
C ILE A 384 -17.74 30.71 -10.25
N ASP A 385 -17.11 30.42 -11.38
CA ASP A 385 -17.62 29.47 -12.36
C ASP A 385 -17.67 28.06 -11.71
N PRO A 386 -18.78 27.31 -11.87
CA PRO A 386 -18.95 25.98 -11.31
C PRO A 386 -17.81 24.98 -11.59
N ARG A 387 -17.12 25.16 -12.72
CA ARG A 387 -15.94 24.36 -13.08
C ARG A 387 -14.81 24.43 -12.05
N TYR A 388 -14.73 25.52 -11.32
CA TYR A 388 -13.65 25.76 -10.35
C TYR A 388 -14.04 25.49 -8.90
N HIS A 389 -15.29 25.13 -8.59
CA HIS A 389 -15.77 24.96 -7.21
C HIS A 389 -14.98 23.90 -6.42
N LYS A 390 -14.46 22.88 -7.10
CA LYS A 390 -13.58 21.88 -6.46
C LYS A 390 -12.14 22.39 -6.38
N SER A 391 -11.64 22.98 -7.46
CA SER A 391 -10.23 23.36 -7.58
C SER A 391 -9.84 24.58 -6.75
N ILE A 392 -10.79 25.43 -6.34
CA ILE A 392 -10.48 26.57 -5.46
C ILE A 392 -9.96 26.18 -4.07
N PHE A 393 -10.16 24.93 -3.65
CA PHE A 393 -9.62 24.34 -2.42
C PHE A 393 -8.29 23.59 -2.65
N GLU A 394 -7.82 23.51 -3.91
CA GLU A 394 -6.50 22.95 -4.22
C GLU A 394 -5.40 23.96 -3.94
N ARG A 395 -4.23 23.46 -3.60
CA ARG A 395 -3.07 24.27 -3.23
C ARG A 395 -2.57 25.09 -4.44
N TYR A 396 -2.24 26.35 -4.20
CA TYR A 396 -1.73 27.28 -5.21
C TYR A 396 -2.72 27.57 -6.36
N PHE A 397 -3.94 27.04 -6.29
CA PHE A 397 -4.94 27.28 -7.32
C PHE A 397 -5.53 28.68 -7.21
N ARG A 398 -5.72 29.32 -8.35
CA ARG A 398 -6.36 30.63 -8.49
C ARG A 398 -7.23 30.64 -9.73
N VAL A 399 -8.43 31.18 -9.61
CA VAL A 399 -9.34 31.31 -10.76
C VAL A 399 -8.67 32.18 -11.83
N PRO A 400 -8.53 31.69 -13.08
CA PRO A 400 -7.92 32.45 -14.16
C PRO A 400 -8.57 33.83 -14.35
N GLY A 401 -7.77 34.89 -14.63
CA GLY A 401 -8.26 36.24 -14.81
C GLY A 401 -8.58 37.01 -13.52
N THR A 402 -8.24 36.45 -12.35
CA THR A 402 -8.36 37.16 -11.06
C THR A 402 -7.27 38.22 -10.92
N LYS A 403 -7.66 39.46 -10.71
CA LYS A 403 -6.75 40.59 -10.43
C LYS A 403 -6.32 40.68 -8.97
N VAL A 404 -7.10 40.10 -8.07
CA VAL A 404 -6.80 40.06 -6.62
C VAL A 404 -5.54 39.25 -6.39
N GLN A 405 -4.55 39.82 -5.73
CA GLN A 405 -3.29 39.16 -5.42
C GLN A 405 -3.47 38.21 -4.20
N GLY A 406 -2.88 37.01 -4.27
CA GLY A 406 -2.91 36.02 -3.18
C GLY A 406 -1.99 34.83 -3.46
N SER A 407 -1.64 34.08 -2.43
CA SER A 407 -0.79 32.87 -2.50
C SER A 407 -1.49 31.68 -3.15
N GLY A 408 -2.84 31.63 -3.09
CA GLY A 408 -3.63 30.46 -3.43
C GLY A 408 -3.58 29.34 -2.36
N LEU A 409 -3.11 29.65 -1.15
CA LEU A 409 -3.04 28.69 -0.04
C LEU A 409 -4.19 28.83 0.96
N GLY A 410 -4.77 30.02 1.11
CA GLY A 410 -5.75 30.31 2.16
C GLY A 410 -6.94 29.36 2.21
N LEU A 411 -7.59 29.10 1.06
CA LEU A 411 -8.74 28.18 1.00
C LEU A 411 -8.32 26.71 1.21
N ALA A 412 -7.15 26.31 0.72
CA ALA A 412 -6.63 24.97 0.96
C ALA A 412 -6.35 24.74 2.46
N ILE A 413 -5.70 25.68 3.14
CA ILE A 413 -5.45 25.64 4.59
C ILE A 413 -6.78 25.66 5.36
N SER A 414 -7.75 26.48 4.93
CA SER A 414 -9.08 26.53 5.54
C SER A 414 -9.76 25.17 5.51
N LYS A 415 -9.69 24.47 4.37
CA LYS A 415 -10.23 23.13 4.19
C LYS A 415 -9.58 22.16 5.17
N GLU A 416 -8.27 22.11 5.21
CA GLU A 416 -7.52 21.21 6.09
C GLU A 416 -7.82 21.46 7.58
N PHE A 417 -7.93 22.72 7.99
CA PHE A 417 -8.29 23.05 9.37
C PHE A 417 -9.71 22.60 9.72
N VAL A 418 -10.67 22.79 8.82
CA VAL A 418 -12.04 22.36 9.04
C VAL A 418 -12.16 20.84 9.08
N GLU A 419 -11.49 20.13 8.14
CA GLU A 419 -11.47 18.67 8.09
C GLU A 419 -10.77 18.07 9.32
N ALA A 420 -9.71 18.70 9.83
CA ALA A 420 -9.04 18.28 11.06
C ALA A 420 -9.97 18.37 12.32
N HIS A 421 -11.01 19.20 12.27
CA HIS A 421 -12.05 19.29 13.30
C HIS A 421 -13.25 18.35 13.03
N GLY A 422 -13.16 17.45 12.03
CA GLY A 422 -14.25 16.57 11.63
C GLY A 422 -15.38 17.29 10.89
N GLY A 423 -15.11 18.50 10.40
CA GLY A 423 -16.06 19.32 9.65
C GLY A 423 -15.90 19.21 8.14
N THR A 424 -16.68 20.01 7.41
CA THR A 424 -16.60 20.15 5.94
C THR A 424 -16.68 21.59 5.53
N ILE A 425 -16.02 21.97 4.43
CA ILE A 425 -16.10 23.28 3.79
C ILE A 425 -16.71 23.15 2.40
N SER A 426 -17.56 24.06 2.04
CA SER A 426 -18.25 24.08 0.74
C SER A 426 -18.39 25.50 0.18
N VAL A 427 -18.69 25.60 -1.11
CA VAL A 427 -18.98 26.85 -1.81
C VAL A 427 -20.24 26.69 -2.65
N GLU A 428 -21.10 27.68 -2.59
CA GLU A 428 -22.23 27.89 -3.48
C GLU A 428 -22.00 29.24 -4.18
N SER A 429 -21.85 29.22 -5.50
CA SER A 429 -21.51 30.43 -6.24
C SER A 429 -22.03 30.36 -7.67
N GLN A 430 -22.45 31.50 -8.20
CA GLN A 430 -22.79 31.68 -9.59
C GLN A 430 -22.10 32.95 -10.12
N VAL A 431 -21.71 32.89 -11.39
CA VAL A 431 -21.02 34.02 -12.01
C VAL A 431 -21.95 35.28 -12.02
N ASN A 432 -21.43 36.40 -11.49
CA ASN A 432 -22.10 37.68 -11.29
C ASN A 432 -23.21 37.68 -10.20
N GLU A 433 -23.34 36.63 -9.38
CA GLU A 433 -24.29 36.62 -8.27
C GLU A 433 -23.61 36.62 -6.90
N GLY A 434 -22.28 36.41 -6.89
CA GLY A 434 -21.47 36.31 -5.68
C GLY A 434 -21.23 34.88 -5.26
N SER A 435 -20.67 34.72 -4.04
CA SER A 435 -20.33 33.41 -3.50
C SER A 435 -20.75 33.31 -2.04
N ARG A 436 -21.13 32.10 -1.62
CA ARG A 436 -21.36 31.72 -0.25
C ARG A 436 -20.45 30.57 0.11
N PHE A 437 -19.50 30.85 0.98
CA PHE A 437 -18.62 29.81 1.58
C PHE A 437 -19.21 29.39 2.90
N SER A 438 -19.33 28.10 3.12
CA SER A 438 -19.88 27.52 4.35
C SER A 438 -18.91 26.49 4.95
N ILE A 439 -18.71 26.57 6.26
CA ILE A 439 -18.02 25.54 7.04
C ILE A 439 -19.02 24.87 7.97
N MET A 440 -19.03 23.55 7.99
CA MET A 440 -19.89 22.74 8.84
C MET A 440 -19.02 22.11 9.93
N LEU A 441 -19.31 22.39 11.20
CA LEU A 441 -18.54 21.90 12.35
C LEU A 441 -19.44 21.10 13.29
N PRO A 442 -18.99 19.93 13.80
CA PRO A 442 -19.73 19.15 14.79
C PRO A 442 -20.01 19.98 16.05
N ALA A 443 -21.24 19.85 16.60
CA ALA A 443 -21.70 20.59 17.80
C ALA A 443 -21.86 19.67 19.00
#